data_dad5f252fcbb2573afa01ee9a49fbd18
#
_entry.id   dad5f252fcbb2573afa01ee9a49fbd18
#
_cell.length_a   1.000
_cell.length_b   1.000
_cell.length_c   1.000
_cell.angle_alpha   90.00
_cell.angle_beta   90.00
_cell.angle_gamma   90.00
#
_symmetry.space_group_name_H-M   'P 1'
#
loop_
_entity.id
_entity.type
_entity.pdbx_description
1 polymer ?
#
loop_
_entity_poly.entity_id
_entity_poly.type
_entity_poly.pdbx_seq_one_letter_code
_entity_poly.pdbx_strand_id
1 'polypeptide(L)'
;MTSKLKNENKKKLIELENIHVDLKSSFETINVLKGINLKIFKNESVGIVGESGAGKSTLIMCIAGLELISKGKIFFKNLPIHNLNEDDLALYRSKNIGVIFQSFNLLPSMTAIENVNLPIEISGNFKNNKMAMELLTAVGLKNRIFHYPHQLSGGEQQRVAIARSLISNPEILIADEPTGNLDKKNSEDVIKLLFQLKNDFGSTLILVTHDTFVAKLCGRIIKLDNGLIVK
;
A
#
# COMPACT_ATOMS: atom_id res chain seq x y z
N MET A 1 -21.09 24.00 -10.31
CA MET A 1 -21.42 23.01 -11.36
C MET A 1 -20.21 22.42 -12.10
N THR A 2 -18.98 22.75 -11.73
CA THR A 2 -17.75 22.39 -12.49
C THR A 2 -16.96 21.18 -11.97
N SER A 3 -17.36 20.56 -10.87
CA SER A 3 -16.63 19.40 -10.29
C SER A 3 -17.17 18.01 -10.70
N LYS A 4 -18.39 17.93 -11.22
CA LYS A 4 -18.98 16.65 -11.68
C LYS A 4 -18.51 16.17 -13.04
N LEU A 5 -18.07 17.07 -13.93
CA LEU A 5 -17.68 16.75 -15.31
C LEU A 5 -16.24 16.23 -15.49
N LYS A 6 -15.39 16.25 -14.45
CA LYS A 6 -14.00 15.76 -14.53
C LYS A 6 -13.81 14.25 -14.28
N ASN A 7 -14.85 13.52 -13.90
CA ASN A 7 -14.71 12.12 -13.48
C ASN A 7 -15.14 11.06 -14.51
N GLU A 8 -15.74 11.44 -15.64
CA GLU A 8 -16.31 10.45 -16.57
C GLU A 8 -15.28 9.67 -17.40
N ASN A 9 -13.98 10.08 -17.42
CA ASN A 9 -12.92 9.40 -18.18
C ASN A 9 -11.86 8.69 -17.31
N LYS A 10 -12.01 8.62 -15.98
CA LYS A 10 -11.04 7.93 -15.12
C LYS A 10 -11.32 6.44 -15.11
N LYS A 11 -10.35 5.63 -15.55
CA LYS A 11 -10.46 4.17 -15.52
C LYS A 11 -10.50 3.68 -14.08
N LYS A 12 -11.60 3.03 -13.70
CA LYS A 12 -11.76 2.40 -12.38
C LYS A 12 -10.74 1.27 -12.21
N LEU A 13 -10.02 1.27 -11.10
CA LEU A 13 -9.00 0.28 -10.78
C LEU A 13 -9.51 -0.70 -9.71
N ILE A 14 -10.02 -0.17 -8.59
CA ILE A 14 -10.60 -0.93 -7.48
C ILE A 14 -12.06 -0.50 -7.28
N GLU A 15 -12.93 -1.45 -7.00
CA GLU A 15 -14.30 -1.19 -6.54
C GLU A 15 -14.63 -2.12 -5.38
N LEU A 16 -15.12 -1.53 -4.30
CA LEU A 16 -15.63 -2.20 -3.13
C LEU A 16 -17.13 -1.95 -3.07
N GLU A 17 -17.93 -3.02 -2.94
CA GLU A 17 -19.37 -2.98 -2.86
C GLU A 17 -19.84 -3.64 -1.56
N ASN A 18 -20.34 -2.82 -0.64
CA ASN A 18 -20.93 -3.24 0.63
C ASN A 18 -20.04 -4.19 1.44
N ILE A 19 -18.76 -3.82 1.62
CA ILE A 19 -17.75 -4.67 2.28
C ILE A 19 -17.98 -4.70 3.79
N HIS A 20 -18.08 -5.91 4.32
CA HIS A 20 -18.08 -6.19 5.76
C HIS A 20 -16.92 -7.10 6.11
N VAL A 21 -16.32 -6.85 7.27
CA VAL A 21 -15.29 -7.73 7.87
C VAL A 21 -15.64 -7.94 9.32
N ASP A 22 -15.84 -9.19 9.67
CA ASP A 22 -16.16 -9.66 11.02
C ASP A 22 -14.99 -10.52 11.52
N LEU A 23 -14.24 -10.03 12.49
CA LEU A 23 -13.19 -10.80 13.15
C LEU A 23 -13.83 -11.60 14.30
N LYS A 24 -13.70 -12.91 14.22
CA LYS A 24 -14.21 -13.84 15.25
C LYS A 24 -13.09 -14.18 16.23
N SER A 25 -13.30 -13.89 17.49
CA SER A 25 -12.53 -14.46 18.60
C SER A 25 -13.30 -15.58 19.28
N SER A 26 -12.66 -16.30 20.20
CA SER A 26 -13.33 -17.35 20.99
C SER A 26 -14.49 -16.82 21.84
N PHE A 27 -14.57 -15.50 22.07
CA PHE A 27 -15.50 -14.89 23.01
C PHE A 27 -16.50 -13.93 22.35
N GLU A 28 -16.12 -13.33 21.20
CA GLU A 28 -16.96 -12.32 20.54
C GLU A 28 -16.70 -12.21 19.05
N THR A 29 -17.63 -11.61 18.33
CA THR A 29 -17.46 -11.19 16.92
C THR A 29 -17.37 -9.67 16.87
N ILE A 30 -16.24 -9.17 16.37
CA ILE A 30 -16.01 -7.74 16.20
C ILE A 30 -16.26 -7.36 14.76
N ASN A 31 -17.25 -6.53 14.50
CA ASN A 31 -17.55 -5.98 13.17
C ASN A 31 -16.60 -4.81 12.89
N VAL A 32 -15.54 -5.07 12.12
CA VAL A 32 -14.47 -4.09 11.84
C VAL A 32 -14.86 -3.19 10.67
N LEU A 33 -15.42 -3.75 9.59
CA LEU A 33 -15.93 -2.97 8.46
C LEU A 33 -17.43 -3.23 8.31
N LYS A 34 -18.22 -2.17 8.09
CA LYS A 34 -19.68 -2.17 8.24
C LYS A 34 -20.39 -1.67 6.99
N GLY A 35 -20.08 -2.23 5.82
CA GLY A 35 -20.73 -1.89 4.55
C GLY A 35 -20.00 -0.80 3.76
N ILE A 36 -18.68 -0.95 3.60
CA ILE A 36 -17.85 0.00 2.86
C ILE A 36 -18.16 -0.06 1.36
N ASN A 37 -18.44 1.11 0.79
CA ASN A 37 -18.54 1.32 -0.65
C ASN A 37 -17.49 2.31 -1.08
N LEU A 38 -16.58 1.90 -1.98
CA LEU A 38 -15.45 2.72 -2.39
C LEU A 38 -15.03 2.41 -3.82
N LYS A 39 -14.74 3.44 -4.60
CA LYS A 39 -14.10 3.32 -5.93
C LYS A 39 -12.78 4.03 -5.91
N ILE A 40 -11.74 3.37 -6.41
CA ILE A 40 -10.38 3.92 -6.58
C ILE A 40 -10.05 3.87 -8.07
N PHE A 41 -9.55 4.98 -8.59
CA PHE A 41 -9.27 5.14 -10.03
C PHE A 41 -7.77 5.02 -10.29
N LYS A 42 -7.43 4.62 -11.52
CA LYS A 42 -6.03 4.49 -11.93
C LYS A 42 -5.28 5.82 -11.78
N ASN A 43 -4.05 5.74 -11.29
CA ASN A 43 -3.11 6.85 -11.11
C ASN A 43 -3.54 7.90 -10.06
N GLU A 44 -4.63 7.70 -9.31
CA GLU A 44 -4.95 8.62 -8.21
C GLU A 44 -4.08 8.37 -6.96
N SER A 45 -4.09 9.32 -6.05
CA SER A 45 -3.62 9.16 -4.67
C SER A 45 -4.79 9.36 -3.72
N VAL A 46 -5.03 8.37 -2.87
CA VAL A 46 -6.12 8.35 -1.90
C VAL A 46 -5.55 8.25 -0.50
N GLY A 47 -5.81 9.26 0.32
CA GLY A 47 -5.50 9.24 1.74
C GLY A 47 -6.65 8.64 2.53
N ILE A 48 -6.39 7.64 3.37
CA ILE A 48 -7.36 7.06 4.30
C ILE A 48 -6.99 7.53 5.71
N VAL A 49 -7.85 8.30 6.32
CA VAL A 49 -7.64 8.87 7.68
C VAL A 49 -8.72 8.36 8.63
N GLY A 50 -8.42 8.36 9.93
CA GLY A 50 -9.35 7.96 10.98
C GLY A 50 -8.60 7.62 12.26
N GLU A 51 -9.32 7.46 13.35
CA GLU A 51 -8.75 7.09 14.65
C GLU A 51 -8.14 5.68 14.62
N SER A 52 -7.31 5.36 15.63
CA SER A 52 -6.83 3.99 15.82
C SER A 52 -8.04 3.06 16.03
N GLY A 53 -8.02 1.88 15.41
CA GLY A 53 -9.14 0.93 15.47
C GLY A 53 -10.31 1.24 14.51
N ALA A 54 -10.29 2.33 13.74
CA ALA A 54 -11.37 2.65 12.79
C ALA A 54 -11.52 1.66 11.62
N GLY A 55 -10.61 0.69 11.44
CA GLY A 55 -10.64 -0.31 10.38
C GLY A 55 -9.78 0.02 9.16
N LYS A 56 -8.89 1.04 9.24
CA LYS A 56 -8.05 1.48 8.10
C LYS A 56 -7.13 0.38 7.57
N SER A 57 -6.34 -0.25 8.44
CA SER A 57 -5.43 -1.34 8.04
C SER A 57 -6.22 -2.54 7.52
N THR A 58 -7.34 -2.90 8.14
CA THR A 58 -8.21 -3.97 7.65
C THR A 58 -8.73 -3.67 6.23
N LEU A 59 -9.14 -2.43 5.96
CA LEU A 59 -9.62 -2.04 4.64
C LEU A 59 -8.54 -2.20 3.56
N ILE A 60 -7.31 -1.74 3.83
CA ILE A 60 -6.23 -1.89 2.85
C ILE A 60 -5.75 -3.34 2.71
N MET A 61 -5.81 -4.15 3.78
CA MET A 61 -5.51 -5.58 3.71
C MET A 61 -6.55 -6.34 2.87
N CYS A 62 -7.84 -5.97 2.94
CA CYS A 62 -8.86 -6.51 2.03
C CYS A 62 -8.57 -6.14 0.57
N ILE A 63 -8.17 -4.89 0.29
CA ILE A 63 -7.80 -4.45 -1.07
C ILE A 63 -6.57 -5.23 -1.56
N ALA A 64 -5.61 -5.50 -0.67
CA ALA A 64 -4.42 -6.29 -0.99
C ALA A 64 -4.71 -7.80 -1.14
N GLY A 65 -5.91 -8.28 -0.80
CA GLY A 65 -6.23 -9.71 -0.76
C GLY A 65 -5.46 -10.46 0.33
N LEU A 66 -5.12 -9.78 1.42
CA LEU A 66 -4.48 -10.35 2.62
C LEU A 66 -5.50 -10.65 3.73
N GLU A 67 -6.65 -10.00 3.69
CA GLU A 67 -7.76 -10.20 4.62
C GLU A 67 -9.01 -10.55 3.84
N LEU A 68 -9.73 -11.59 4.30
CA LEU A 68 -10.97 -12.03 3.67
C LEU A 68 -12.15 -11.17 4.14
N ILE A 69 -13.04 -10.87 3.22
CA ILE A 69 -14.28 -10.18 3.56
C ILE A 69 -15.34 -11.17 4.06
N SER A 70 -16.14 -10.78 5.06
CA SER A 70 -17.27 -11.58 5.53
C SER A 70 -18.49 -11.45 4.60
N LYS A 71 -18.65 -10.29 3.95
CA LYS A 71 -19.76 -9.99 3.03
C LYS A 71 -19.38 -8.86 2.08
N GLY A 72 -19.99 -8.84 0.91
CA GLY A 72 -19.77 -7.81 -0.12
C GLY A 72 -18.96 -8.33 -1.30
N LYS A 73 -18.40 -7.41 -2.11
CA LYS A 73 -17.63 -7.76 -3.30
C LYS A 73 -16.46 -6.79 -3.49
N ILE A 74 -15.30 -7.31 -3.86
CA ILE A 74 -14.12 -6.53 -4.25
C ILE A 74 -13.77 -6.86 -5.70
N PHE A 75 -13.60 -5.81 -6.50
CA PHE A 75 -13.18 -5.95 -7.89
C PHE A 75 -11.87 -5.20 -8.15
N PHE A 76 -10.96 -5.85 -8.85
CA PHE A 76 -9.78 -5.24 -9.45
C PHE A 76 -9.93 -5.25 -10.97
N LYS A 77 -9.96 -4.09 -11.62
CA LYS A 77 -10.20 -3.97 -13.07
C LYS A 77 -11.44 -4.76 -13.55
N ASN A 78 -12.51 -4.73 -12.77
CA ASN A 78 -13.76 -5.49 -12.94
C ASN A 78 -13.63 -7.01 -12.72
N LEU A 79 -12.47 -7.54 -12.35
CA LEU A 79 -12.30 -8.95 -11.97
C LEU A 79 -12.62 -9.13 -10.48
N PRO A 80 -13.48 -10.07 -10.08
CA PRO A 80 -13.86 -10.29 -8.69
C PRO A 80 -12.72 -11.00 -7.94
N ILE A 81 -11.97 -10.25 -7.11
CA ILE A 81 -10.86 -10.82 -6.33
C ILE A 81 -11.32 -11.52 -5.05
N HIS A 82 -12.51 -11.23 -4.55
CA HIS A 82 -13.09 -11.84 -3.35
C HIS A 82 -13.46 -13.33 -3.50
N ASN A 83 -13.48 -13.83 -4.73
CA ASN A 83 -13.77 -15.24 -5.05
C ASN A 83 -12.50 -16.06 -5.36
N LEU A 84 -11.32 -15.43 -5.37
CA LEU A 84 -10.06 -16.09 -5.68
C LEU A 84 -9.63 -16.99 -4.51
N ASN A 85 -9.01 -18.12 -4.83
CA ASN A 85 -8.31 -18.95 -3.85
C ASN A 85 -6.98 -18.30 -3.45
N GLU A 86 -6.27 -18.87 -2.46
CA GLU A 86 -5.04 -18.26 -1.94
C GLU A 86 -3.91 -18.20 -2.98
N ASP A 87 -3.78 -19.18 -3.85
CA ASP A 87 -2.76 -19.18 -4.91
C ASP A 87 -3.00 -18.05 -5.92
N ASP A 88 -4.26 -17.86 -6.32
CA ASP A 88 -4.65 -16.77 -7.22
C ASP A 88 -4.53 -15.41 -6.54
N LEU A 89 -4.84 -15.30 -5.23
CA LEU A 89 -4.61 -14.08 -4.45
C LEU A 89 -3.11 -13.79 -4.31
N ALA A 90 -2.26 -14.80 -4.10
CA ALA A 90 -0.81 -14.62 -4.07
C ALA A 90 -0.29 -14.10 -5.43
N LEU A 91 -0.81 -14.63 -6.54
CA LEU A 91 -0.49 -14.16 -7.89
C LEU A 91 -1.00 -12.73 -8.12
N TYR A 92 -2.20 -12.40 -7.65
CA TYR A 92 -2.74 -11.05 -7.69
C TYR A 92 -1.83 -10.07 -6.94
N ARG A 93 -1.44 -10.40 -5.69
CA ARG A 93 -0.54 -9.58 -4.88
C ARG A 93 0.81 -9.37 -5.56
N SER A 94 1.46 -10.44 -5.98
CA SER A 94 2.82 -10.38 -6.55
C SER A 94 2.92 -9.52 -7.80
N LYS A 95 1.85 -9.48 -8.61
CA LYS A 95 1.81 -8.74 -9.89
C LYS A 95 1.32 -7.30 -9.76
N ASN A 96 0.42 -7.03 -8.80
CA ASN A 96 -0.34 -5.78 -8.84
C ASN A 96 -0.17 -4.92 -7.61
N ILE A 97 0.34 -5.47 -6.49
CA ILE A 97 0.36 -4.78 -5.20
C ILE A 97 1.79 -4.61 -4.69
N GLY A 98 2.17 -3.38 -4.38
CA GLY A 98 3.33 -3.08 -3.56
C GLY A 98 2.87 -2.58 -2.19
N VAL A 99 3.43 -3.13 -1.10
CA VAL A 99 3.06 -2.73 0.26
C VAL A 99 4.26 -2.12 0.98
N ILE A 100 4.03 -1.00 1.63
CA ILE A 100 4.97 -0.28 2.48
C ILE A 100 4.37 -0.23 3.88
N PHE A 101 5.04 -0.84 4.85
CA PHE A 101 4.59 -0.92 6.23
C PHE A 101 5.29 0.11 7.12
N GLN A 102 4.66 0.46 8.22
CA GLN A 102 5.23 1.32 9.26
C GLN A 102 6.52 0.74 9.86
N SER A 103 6.58 -0.58 10.05
CA SER A 103 7.73 -1.29 10.66
C SER A 103 8.75 -1.77 9.64
N PHE A 104 8.76 -1.22 8.42
CA PHE A 104 9.66 -1.54 7.32
C PHE A 104 9.57 -3.01 6.84
N ASN A 105 9.49 -3.96 7.75
CA ASN A 105 9.40 -5.42 7.52
C ASN A 105 10.52 -5.92 6.59
N LEU A 106 11.76 -5.42 6.79
CA LEU A 106 12.93 -5.93 6.11
C LEU A 106 13.40 -7.22 6.78
N LEU A 107 13.89 -8.16 5.98
CA LEU A 107 14.52 -9.37 6.49
C LEU A 107 15.92 -9.01 7.01
N PRO A 108 16.21 -9.18 8.32
CA PRO A 108 17.45 -8.71 8.91
C PRO A 108 18.70 -9.49 8.44
N SER A 109 18.51 -10.70 7.93
CA SER A 109 19.55 -11.57 7.37
C SER A 109 19.90 -11.26 5.91
N MET A 110 19.16 -10.33 5.27
CA MET A 110 19.33 -9.95 3.87
C MET A 110 19.85 -8.52 3.76
N THR A 111 20.73 -8.27 2.81
CA THR A 111 21.18 -6.92 2.43
C THR A 111 20.05 -6.09 1.81
N ALA A 112 20.25 -4.79 1.60
CA ALA A 112 19.25 -3.92 0.98
C ALA A 112 18.85 -4.43 -0.42
N ILE A 113 19.81 -4.83 -1.26
CA ILE A 113 19.50 -5.34 -2.61
C ILE A 113 18.75 -6.68 -2.58
N GLU A 114 19.08 -7.55 -1.64
CA GLU A 114 18.38 -8.83 -1.48
C GLU A 114 16.95 -8.61 -0.98
N ASN A 115 16.75 -7.69 -0.03
CA ASN A 115 15.42 -7.28 0.39
C ASN A 115 14.58 -6.72 -0.77
N VAL A 116 15.19 -5.90 -1.64
CA VAL A 116 14.49 -5.33 -2.81
C VAL A 116 14.14 -6.41 -3.82
N ASN A 117 15.01 -7.40 -4.05
CA ASN A 117 14.74 -8.49 -5.00
C ASN A 117 13.74 -9.54 -4.49
N LEU A 118 13.51 -9.61 -3.19
CA LEU A 118 12.71 -10.68 -2.55
C LEU A 118 11.33 -10.92 -3.21
N PRO A 119 10.51 -9.89 -3.55
CA PRO A 119 9.21 -10.12 -4.19
C PRO A 119 9.32 -10.83 -5.55
N ILE A 120 10.35 -10.54 -6.32
CA ILE A 120 10.60 -11.20 -7.61
C ILE A 120 11.01 -12.65 -7.41
N GLU A 121 11.90 -12.92 -6.45
CA GLU A 121 12.36 -14.27 -6.14
C GLU A 121 11.23 -15.18 -5.66
N ILE A 122 10.38 -14.67 -4.75
CA ILE A 122 9.20 -15.41 -4.26
C ILE A 122 8.21 -15.73 -5.39
N SER A 123 8.07 -14.84 -6.37
CA SER A 123 7.18 -15.06 -7.53
C SER A 123 7.75 -16.05 -8.56
N GLY A 124 8.90 -16.68 -8.29
CA GLY A 124 9.54 -17.65 -9.16
C GLY A 124 10.32 -17.04 -10.34
N ASN A 125 10.53 -15.73 -10.33
CA ASN A 125 11.31 -15.05 -11.36
C ASN A 125 12.79 -14.91 -10.93
N PHE A 126 13.68 -14.74 -11.93
CA PHE A 126 15.09 -14.48 -11.64
C PHE A 126 15.31 -13.11 -11.04
N LYS A 127 16.30 -13.00 -10.13
CA LYS A 127 16.77 -11.73 -9.57
C LYS A 127 17.00 -10.70 -10.66
N ASN A 128 16.46 -9.51 -10.46
CA ASN A 128 16.72 -8.37 -11.33
C ASN A 128 17.64 -7.37 -10.63
N ASN A 129 18.92 -7.75 -10.45
CA ASN A 129 19.91 -6.94 -9.76
C ASN A 129 20.08 -5.55 -10.39
N LYS A 130 19.94 -5.43 -11.72
CA LYS A 130 20.00 -4.13 -12.40
C LYS A 130 18.86 -3.23 -11.93
N MET A 131 17.63 -3.70 -11.99
CA MET A 131 16.44 -2.96 -11.55
C MET A 131 16.50 -2.64 -10.05
N ALA A 132 16.94 -3.58 -9.22
CA ALA A 132 17.08 -3.36 -7.78
C ALA A 132 18.12 -2.27 -7.47
N MET A 133 19.26 -2.25 -8.18
CA MET A 133 20.29 -1.19 -8.05
C MET A 133 19.77 0.17 -8.51
N GLU A 134 19.02 0.21 -9.61
CA GLU A 134 18.38 1.43 -10.12
C GLU A 134 17.39 1.99 -9.10
N LEU A 135 16.55 1.14 -8.52
CA LEU A 135 15.60 1.53 -7.46
C LEU A 135 16.31 2.02 -6.20
N LEU A 136 17.33 1.30 -5.72
CA LEU A 136 18.10 1.74 -4.55
C LEU A 136 18.84 3.07 -4.82
N THR A 137 19.28 3.29 -6.05
CA THR A 137 19.88 4.58 -6.46
C THR A 137 18.81 5.68 -6.47
N ALA A 138 17.63 5.41 -7.02
CA ALA A 138 16.52 6.37 -7.08
C ALA A 138 16.03 6.79 -5.67
N VAL A 139 16.08 5.87 -4.69
CA VAL A 139 15.78 6.22 -3.29
C VAL A 139 16.98 6.79 -2.52
N GLY A 140 18.10 7.12 -3.21
CA GLY A 140 19.28 7.74 -2.60
C GLY A 140 20.20 6.80 -1.81
N LEU A 141 20.12 5.48 -2.07
CA LEU A 141 20.86 4.45 -1.34
C LEU A 141 21.97 3.77 -2.17
N LYS A 142 22.49 4.45 -3.21
CA LYS A 142 23.56 3.92 -4.08
C LYS A 142 24.76 3.38 -3.30
N ASN A 143 25.14 4.04 -2.21
CA ASN A 143 26.30 3.64 -1.38
C ASN A 143 25.91 2.67 -0.24
N ARG A 144 24.66 2.21 -0.19
CA ARG A 144 24.09 1.35 0.85
C ARG A 144 23.56 0.01 0.33
N ILE A 145 23.77 -0.30 -0.94
CA ILE A 145 23.19 -1.44 -1.67
C ILE A 145 23.43 -2.78 -0.94
N PHE A 146 24.62 -2.98 -0.37
CA PHE A 146 25.02 -4.21 0.30
C PHE A 146 24.97 -4.12 1.84
N HIS A 147 24.36 -3.06 2.40
CA HIS A 147 24.20 -2.93 3.85
C HIS A 147 23.04 -3.79 4.33
N TYR A 148 23.18 -4.36 5.52
CA TYR A 148 22.11 -5.04 6.23
C TYR A 148 21.20 -4.04 6.96
N PRO A 149 19.95 -4.39 7.28
CA PRO A 149 19.01 -3.47 7.94
C PRO A 149 19.56 -2.83 9.22
N HIS A 150 20.30 -3.57 10.05
CA HIS A 150 20.89 -3.04 11.28
C HIS A 150 21.99 -1.99 11.05
N GLN A 151 22.51 -1.86 9.84
CA GLN A 151 23.50 -0.85 9.45
C GLN A 151 22.86 0.40 8.84
N LEU A 152 21.53 0.42 8.70
CA LEU A 152 20.76 1.49 8.09
C LEU A 152 19.95 2.25 9.15
N SER A 153 19.88 3.56 9.00
CA SER A 153 18.95 4.38 9.78
C SER A 153 17.49 4.03 9.46
N GLY A 154 16.55 4.38 10.33
CA GLY A 154 15.12 4.14 10.09
C GLY A 154 14.62 4.71 8.74
N GLY A 155 15.05 5.94 8.40
CA GLY A 155 14.72 6.54 7.11
C GLY A 155 15.36 5.81 5.92
N GLU A 156 16.57 5.26 6.06
CA GLU A 156 17.20 4.42 5.03
C GLU A 156 16.46 3.08 4.89
N GLN A 157 16.06 2.44 6.00
CA GLN A 157 15.29 1.21 5.97
C GLN A 157 13.93 1.42 5.28
N GLN A 158 13.25 2.53 5.55
CA GLN A 158 11.99 2.87 4.87
C GLN A 158 12.19 3.09 3.38
N ARG A 159 13.29 3.72 2.97
CA ARG A 159 13.62 3.85 1.54
C ARG A 159 13.91 2.50 0.88
N VAL A 160 14.53 1.54 1.57
CA VAL A 160 14.64 0.16 1.07
C VAL A 160 13.27 -0.48 0.92
N ALA A 161 12.37 -0.32 1.90
CA ALA A 161 11.00 -0.85 1.84
C ALA A 161 10.19 -0.26 0.66
N ILE A 162 10.37 1.03 0.37
CA ILE A 162 9.79 1.69 -0.81
C ILE A 162 10.37 1.08 -2.10
N ALA A 163 11.67 0.94 -2.22
CA ALA A 163 12.31 0.31 -3.39
C ALA A 163 11.80 -1.12 -3.60
N ARG A 164 11.70 -1.91 -2.51
CA ARG A 164 11.14 -3.27 -2.54
C ARG A 164 9.71 -3.30 -3.05
N SER A 165 8.87 -2.36 -2.63
CA SER A 165 7.47 -2.32 -3.04
C SER A 165 7.28 -2.02 -4.53
N LEU A 166 8.28 -1.43 -5.18
CA LEU A 166 8.24 -1.02 -6.59
C LEU A 166 8.89 -2.02 -7.56
N ILE A 167 9.65 -3.00 -7.07
CA ILE A 167 10.44 -3.90 -7.93
C ILE A 167 9.60 -4.69 -8.94
N SER A 168 8.36 -5.04 -8.58
CA SER A 168 7.41 -5.73 -9.45
C SER A 168 6.61 -4.79 -10.36
N ASN A 169 6.92 -3.49 -10.38
CA ASN A 169 6.17 -2.46 -11.11
C ASN A 169 4.65 -2.51 -10.85
N PRO A 170 4.22 -2.40 -9.58
CA PRO A 170 2.83 -2.62 -9.19
C PRO A 170 1.90 -1.51 -9.68
N GLU A 171 0.65 -1.86 -9.97
CA GLU A 171 -0.39 -0.86 -10.30
C GLU A 171 -0.93 -0.14 -9.06
N ILE A 172 -0.79 -0.75 -7.88
CA ILE A 172 -1.23 -0.19 -6.61
C ILE A 172 -0.07 -0.22 -5.62
N LEU A 173 0.22 0.94 -5.04
CA LEU A 173 1.06 1.09 -3.86
C LEU A 173 0.15 1.33 -2.66
N ILE A 174 0.27 0.47 -1.66
CA ILE A 174 -0.37 0.61 -0.36
C ILE A 174 0.70 1.03 0.64
N ALA A 175 0.50 2.15 1.31
CA ALA A 175 1.40 2.64 2.36
C ALA A 175 0.63 2.76 3.66
N ASP A 176 0.94 1.89 4.64
CA ASP A 176 0.32 1.89 5.96
C ASP A 176 1.24 2.61 6.94
N GLU A 177 0.88 3.84 7.33
CA GLU A 177 1.63 4.71 8.24
C GLU A 177 3.14 4.78 7.89
N PRO A 178 3.51 5.09 6.64
CA PRO A 178 4.89 4.89 6.14
C PRO A 178 5.95 5.75 6.84
N THR A 179 5.55 6.67 7.70
CA THR A 179 6.44 7.58 8.44
C THR A 179 6.26 7.51 9.95
N GLY A 180 5.42 6.60 10.44
CA GLY A 180 5.07 6.53 11.86
C GLY A 180 6.24 6.25 12.81
N ASN A 181 7.33 5.66 12.31
CA ASN A 181 8.54 5.36 13.08
C ASN A 181 9.74 6.29 12.74
N LEU A 182 9.50 7.41 12.05
CA LEU A 182 10.53 8.33 11.61
C LEU A 182 10.43 9.68 12.33
N ASP A 183 11.56 10.36 12.50
CA ASP A 183 11.57 11.75 12.88
C ASP A 183 10.99 12.65 11.77
N LYS A 184 10.64 13.89 12.13
CA LYS A 184 9.94 14.82 11.24
C LYS A 184 10.67 15.05 9.91
N LYS A 185 11.99 15.26 9.94
CA LYS A 185 12.78 15.54 8.73
C LYS A 185 12.80 14.34 7.78
N ASN A 186 13.10 13.16 8.29
CA ASN A 186 13.08 11.92 7.51
C ASN A 186 11.68 11.61 6.98
N SER A 187 10.62 11.91 7.75
CA SER A 187 9.22 11.76 7.33
C SER A 187 8.90 12.58 6.09
N GLU A 188 9.26 13.88 6.08
CA GLU A 188 9.02 14.76 4.94
C GLU A 188 9.73 14.27 3.67
N ASP A 189 11.00 13.85 3.79
CA ASP A 189 11.78 13.37 2.67
C ASP A 189 11.24 12.04 2.11
N VAL A 190 10.85 11.12 2.98
CA VAL A 190 10.25 9.82 2.59
C VAL A 190 8.90 10.02 1.89
N ILE A 191 8.06 10.92 2.38
CA ILE A 191 6.75 11.21 1.74
C ILE A 191 6.96 11.84 0.36
N LYS A 192 7.85 12.83 0.22
CA LYS A 192 8.16 13.44 -1.09
C LYS A 192 8.64 12.37 -2.09
N LEU A 193 9.55 11.52 -1.65
CA LEU A 193 10.08 10.42 -2.46
C LEU A 193 8.98 9.43 -2.88
N LEU A 194 8.09 9.04 -1.95
CA LEU A 194 6.98 8.14 -2.24
C LEU A 194 6.06 8.71 -3.33
N PHE A 195 5.67 9.99 -3.24
CA PHE A 195 4.84 10.64 -4.25
C PHE A 195 5.55 10.80 -5.59
N GLN A 196 6.84 11.10 -5.60
CA GLN A 196 7.65 11.15 -6.81
C GLN A 196 7.66 9.78 -7.50
N LEU A 197 8.07 8.73 -6.80
CA LEU A 197 8.17 7.38 -7.36
C LEU A 197 6.80 6.82 -7.78
N LYS A 198 5.74 7.10 -7.01
CA LYS A 198 4.37 6.80 -7.43
C LYS A 198 4.04 7.39 -8.81
N ASN A 199 4.46 8.61 -9.08
CA ASN A 199 4.23 9.26 -10.38
C ASN A 199 5.13 8.67 -11.47
N ASP A 200 6.41 8.45 -11.20
CA ASP A 200 7.39 7.91 -12.14
C ASP A 200 7.00 6.50 -12.61
N PHE A 201 6.46 5.67 -11.71
CA PHE A 201 5.96 4.32 -12.01
C PHE A 201 4.49 4.29 -12.47
N GLY A 202 3.77 5.40 -12.42
CA GLY A 202 2.34 5.46 -12.80
C GLY A 202 1.45 4.62 -11.89
N SER A 203 1.85 4.38 -10.65
CA SER A 203 1.08 3.58 -9.68
C SER A 203 -0.07 4.41 -9.07
N THR A 204 -1.11 3.72 -8.62
CA THR A 204 -2.17 4.28 -7.78
C THR A 204 -1.76 4.16 -6.33
N LEU A 205 -1.77 5.24 -5.57
CA LEU A 205 -1.36 5.25 -4.16
C LEU A 205 -2.57 5.22 -3.23
N ILE A 206 -2.57 4.26 -2.29
CA ILE A 206 -3.47 4.23 -1.15
C ILE A 206 -2.63 4.44 0.10
N LEU A 207 -2.78 5.59 0.73
CA LEU A 207 -1.97 6.01 1.88
C LEU A 207 -2.84 6.06 3.13
N VAL A 208 -2.55 5.20 4.09
CA VAL A 208 -3.13 5.28 5.44
C VAL A 208 -2.22 6.14 6.31
N THR A 209 -2.80 7.13 6.96
CA THR A 209 -2.07 7.96 7.92
C THR A 209 -3.01 8.65 8.90
N HIS A 210 -2.52 8.89 10.11
CA HIS A 210 -3.17 9.77 11.09
C HIS A 210 -2.71 11.23 10.95
N ASP A 211 -1.64 11.49 10.18
CA ASP A 211 -1.16 12.83 9.90
C ASP A 211 -2.01 13.51 8.82
N THR A 212 -2.78 14.51 9.23
CA THR A 212 -3.66 15.27 8.34
C THR A 212 -2.88 16.10 7.30
N PHE A 213 -1.64 16.49 7.59
CA PHE A 213 -0.79 17.19 6.64
C PHE A 213 -0.38 16.27 5.50
N VAL A 214 0.08 15.07 5.83
CA VAL A 214 0.44 14.04 4.84
C VAL A 214 -0.77 13.63 4.01
N ALA A 215 -1.93 13.44 4.64
CA ALA A 215 -3.18 13.11 3.93
C ALA A 215 -3.59 14.18 2.90
N LYS A 216 -3.35 15.46 3.18
CA LYS A 216 -3.67 16.58 2.26
C LYS A 216 -2.83 16.57 0.98
N LEU A 217 -1.71 15.86 0.93
CA LEU A 217 -0.93 15.67 -0.30
C LEU A 217 -1.60 14.70 -1.28
N CYS A 218 -2.54 13.89 -0.80
CA CYS A 218 -3.34 13.02 -1.66
C CYS A 218 -4.38 13.81 -2.45
N GLY A 219 -4.68 13.35 -3.64
CA GLY A 219 -5.71 13.95 -4.50
C GLY A 219 -7.14 13.81 -3.96
N ARG A 220 -7.36 12.85 -3.04
CA ARG A 220 -8.64 12.61 -2.35
C ARG A 220 -8.40 12.04 -0.97
N ILE A 221 -9.20 12.48 -0.02
CA ILE A 221 -9.17 11.96 1.36
C ILE A 221 -10.48 11.21 1.63
N ILE A 222 -10.36 10.06 2.28
CA ILE A 222 -11.45 9.25 2.79
C ILE A 222 -11.30 9.19 4.31
N LYS A 223 -12.32 9.60 5.02
CA LYS A 223 -12.36 9.46 6.48
C LYS A 223 -13.09 8.18 6.83
N LEU A 224 -12.40 7.31 7.58
CA LEU A 224 -12.98 6.10 8.15
C LEU A 224 -13.23 6.32 9.65
N ASP A 225 -14.41 5.99 10.10
CA ASP A 225 -14.80 6.08 11.50
C ASP A 225 -15.65 4.86 11.87
N ASN A 226 -15.24 4.13 12.89
CA ASN A 226 -15.95 2.96 13.41
C ASN A 226 -16.42 1.98 12.33
N GLY A 227 -15.55 1.71 11.34
CA GLY A 227 -15.83 0.78 10.24
C GLY A 227 -16.71 1.32 9.12
N LEU A 228 -17.00 2.63 9.09
CA LEU A 228 -17.79 3.30 8.08
C LEU A 228 -17.01 4.42 7.40
N ILE A 229 -17.28 4.67 6.12
CA ILE A 229 -16.80 5.89 5.46
C ILE A 229 -17.72 7.04 5.86
N VAL A 230 -17.13 8.07 6.47
CA VAL A 230 -17.82 9.30 6.85
C VAL A 230 -17.44 10.44 5.90
N LYS A 231 -18.37 11.39 5.73
CA LYS A 231 -18.19 12.55 4.84
C LYS A 231 -17.35 13.63 5.49
#